data_70961de1833d27da5dc74276fd77d23b
#
_entry.id   70961de1833d27da5dc74276fd77d23b
#
_cell.length_a   1.000
_cell.length_b   1.000
_cell.length_c   1.000
_cell.angle_alpha   90.00
_cell.angle_beta   90.00
_cell.angle_gamma   90.00
#
_symmetry.space_group_name_H-M   'P 1'
#
loop_
_entity.id
_entity.type
_entity.pdbx_description
1 polymer ?
#
loop_
_entity_poly.entity_id
_entity_poly.type
_entity_poly.pdbx_seq_one_letter_code
_entity_poly.pdbx_strand_id
1 'polypeptide(L)'
;MTRDEIYMRKALELAYIAASQGEVPVGAVVVKKSTGEIVGRGFNRREYGKSPLTHAEIIAIDEASRRLGGWRLVDCELFVTLEPCPMCAGAIINSRIERVIFGTTDSKAGSCGSIINLFELPYNHRPPVVGGILAGECAGVLSEFFKNLRIQKKTGVGK
;
A
#
# COMPACT_ATOMS: atom_id res chain seq x y z
N MET A 1 2.59 0.63 21.30
CA MET A 1 2.73 0.40 19.84
C MET A 1 4.10 0.87 19.35
N THR A 2 4.72 0.09 18.48
CA THR A 2 5.96 0.51 17.82
C THR A 2 5.68 1.62 16.82
N ARG A 3 6.75 2.30 16.40
CA ARG A 3 6.64 3.33 15.34
C ARG A 3 6.03 2.77 14.05
N ASP A 4 6.47 1.57 13.64
CA ASP A 4 5.95 0.94 12.42
C ASP A 4 4.46 0.63 12.55
N GLU A 5 4.02 0.17 13.71
CA GLU A 5 2.60 -0.11 13.96
C GLU A 5 1.76 1.18 13.94
N ILE A 6 2.27 2.29 14.46
CA ILE A 6 1.56 3.58 14.44
C ILE A 6 1.27 3.99 13.00
N TYR A 7 2.26 3.96 12.11
CA TYR A 7 2.06 4.33 10.70
C TYR A 7 1.27 3.29 9.93
N MET A 8 1.44 2.00 10.24
CA MET A 8 0.59 0.96 9.62
C MET A 8 -0.88 1.18 10.00
N ARG A 9 -1.16 1.61 11.21
CA ARG A 9 -2.54 1.93 11.61
C ARG A 9 -3.11 3.10 10.79
N LYS A 10 -2.29 4.08 10.46
CA LYS A 10 -2.71 5.16 9.57
C LYS A 10 -3.03 4.64 8.16
N ALA A 11 -2.23 3.71 7.66
CA ALA A 11 -2.52 3.06 6.39
C ALA A 11 -3.82 2.24 6.45
N LEU A 12 -4.07 1.55 7.58
CA LEU A 12 -5.32 0.82 7.79
C LEU A 12 -6.55 1.72 7.78
N GLU A 13 -6.47 2.90 8.37
CA GLU A 13 -7.58 3.89 8.32
C GLU A 13 -7.96 4.18 6.86
N LEU A 14 -6.97 4.33 5.98
CA LEU A 14 -7.20 4.55 4.55
C LEU A 14 -7.78 3.32 3.86
N ALA A 15 -7.36 2.13 4.26
CA ALA A 15 -7.94 0.87 3.75
C ALA A 15 -9.44 0.79 4.08
N TYR A 16 -9.85 1.18 5.29
CA TYR A 16 -11.26 1.22 5.65
C TYR A 16 -12.05 2.23 4.82
N ILE A 17 -11.44 3.37 4.48
CA ILE A 17 -12.06 4.34 3.58
C ILE A 17 -12.29 3.71 2.20
N ALA A 18 -11.30 3.01 1.67
CA ALA A 18 -11.45 2.30 0.39
C ALA A 18 -12.62 1.30 0.45
N ALA A 19 -12.68 0.48 1.50
CA ALA A 19 -13.78 -0.48 1.69
C ALA A 19 -15.14 0.21 1.70
N SER A 20 -15.25 1.37 2.37
CA SER A 20 -16.50 2.12 2.43
C SER A 20 -16.97 2.64 1.08
N GLN A 21 -16.07 2.72 0.11
CA GLN A 21 -16.35 3.15 -1.26
C GLN A 21 -16.48 1.98 -2.24
N GLY A 22 -16.52 0.76 -1.75
CA GLY A 22 -16.60 -0.43 -2.60
C GLY A 22 -15.30 -0.82 -3.28
N GLU A 23 -14.19 -0.26 -2.84
CA GLU A 23 -12.85 -0.56 -3.36
C GLU A 23 -12.17 -1.63 -2.51
N VAL A 24 -11.29 -2.41 -3.12
CA VAL A 24 -10.47 -3.37 -2.37
C VAL A 24 -9.67 -2.60 -1.30
N PRO A 25 -9.79 -2.98 -0.02
CA PRO A 25 -9.26 -2.18 1.08
C PRO A 25 -7.74 -2.28 1.23
N VAL A 26 -7.05 -1.42 0.52
CA VAL A 26 -5.62 -1.21 0.65
C VAL A 26 -5.38 0.26 0.91
N GLY A 27 -4.56 0.56 1.90
CA GLY A 27 -4.16 1.91 2.25
C GLY A 27 -2.64 2.03 2.34
N ALA A 28 -2.12 3.20 2.04
CA ALA A 28 -0.69 3.46 2.08
C ALA A 28 -0.39 4.89 2.53
N VAL A 29 0.70 5.04 3.27
CA VAL A 29 1.23 6.37 3.65
C VAL A 29 2.72 6.42 3.34
N VAL A 30 3.17 7.58 2.88
CA VAL A 30 4.59 7.91 2.75
C VAL A 30 4.96 8.84 3.89
N VAL A 31 5.98 8.47 4.64
CA VAL A 31 6.42 9.20 5.83
C VAL A 31 7.82 9.75 5.60
N LYS A 32 8.01 11.04 5.85
CA LYS A 32 9.34 11.63 5.86
C LYS A 32 10.05 11.23 7.15
N LYS A 33 11.09 10.44 7.03
CA LYS A 33 11.75 9.77 8.15
C LYS A 33 12.30 10.77 9.17
N SER A 34 12.94 11.84 8.70
CA SER A 34 13.59 12.80 9.58
C SER A 34 12.62 13.62 10.43
N THR A 35 11.39 13.83 9.97
CA THR A 35 10.37 14.64 10.67
C THR A 35 9.24 13.83 11.24
N GLY A 36 9.02 12.60 10.74
CA GLY A 36 7.85 11.79 11.08
C GLY A 36 6.56 12.26 10.42
N GLU A 37 6.62 13.26 9.55
CA GLU A 37 5.44 13.79 8.87
C GLU A 37 4.98 12.84 7.77
N ILE A 38 3.66 12.60 7.69
CA ILE A 38 3.04 11.89 6.57
C ILE A 38 2.93 12.88 5.41
N VAL A 39 3.67 12.62 4.34
CA VAL A 39 3.74 13.50 3.17
C VAL A 39 2.93 12.98 1.98
N GLY A 40 2.47 11.75 2.04
CA GLY A 40 1.60 11.16 1.02
C GLY A 40 0.65 10.15 1.62
N ARG A 41 -0.60 10.15 1.15
CA ARG A 41 -1.64 9.20 1.55
C ARG A 41 -2.32 8.66 0.31
N GLY A 42 -2.69 7.40 0.34
CA GLY A 42 -3.44 6.79 -0.75
C GLY A 42 -4.28 5.62 -0.28
N PHE A 43 -5.37 5.40 -0.95
CA PHE A 43 -6.15 4.18 -0.83
C PHE A 43 -6.61 3.75 -2.22
N ASN A 44 -6.85 2.46 -2.38
CA ASN A 44 -7.17 1.89 -3.68
C ASN A 44 -8.43 2.52 -4.28
N ARG A 45 -8.35 2.97 -5.54
CA ARG A 45 -9.41 3.68 -6.24
C ARG A 45 -9.58 3.19 -7.69
N ARG A 46 -9.36 1.91 -7.93
CA ARG A 46 -9.41 1.35 -9.30
C ARG A 46 -10.78 1.52 -9.94
N GLU A 47 -11.85 1.24 -9.20
CA GLU A 47 -13.22 1.35 -9.73
C GLU A 47 -13.64 2.82 -9.84
N TYR A 48 -13.44 3.59 -8.78
CA TYR A 48 -13.81 5.00 -8.73
C TYR A 48 -12.98 5.84 -9.71
N GLY A 49 -11.67 5.60 -9.76
CA GLY A 49 -10.75 6.31 -10.66
C GLY A 49 -10.78 5.78 -12.10
N LYS A 50 -11.43 4.64 -12.33
CA LYS A 50 -11.50 3.95 -13.64
C LYS A 50 -10.10 3.74 -14.25
N SER A 51 -9.15 3.34 -13.41
CA SER A 51 -7.77 3.16 -13.82
C SER A 51 -7.14 1.98 -13.10
N PRO A 52 -6.41 1.11 -13.81
CA PRO A 52 -5.65 0.03 -13.18
C PRO A 52 -4.42 0.53 -12.43
N LEU A 53 -4.07 1.81 -12.58
CA LEU A 53 -2.88 2.40 -11.96
C LEU A 53 -3.15 2.97 -10.58
N THR A 54 -4.40 3.23 -10.21
CA THR A 54 -4.77 3.93 -8.98
C THR A 54 -4.76 3.00 -7.76
N HIS A 55 -3.66 2.32 -7.54
CA HIS A 55 -3.36 1.60 -6.32
C HIS A 55 -2.97 2.59 -5.22
N ALA A 56 -3.20 2.20 -3.96
CA ALA A 56 -2.89 3.01 -2.79
C ALA A 56 -1.45 3.56 -2.83
N GLU A 57 -0.49 2.71 -3.17
CA GLU A 57 0.93 3.07 -3.19
C GLU A 57 1.23 4.13 -4.24
N ILE A 58 0.67 3.98 -5.45
CA ILE A 58 0.89 4.93 -6.55
C ILE A 58 0.34 6.31 -6.15
N ILE A 59 -0.86 6.34 -5.56
CA ILE A 59 -1.49 7.59 -5.12
C ILE A 59 -0.65 8.26 -4.03
N ALA A 60 -0.19 7.49 -3.04
CA ALA A 60 0.63 8.01 -1.94
C ALA A 60 1.99 8.55 -2.43
N ILE A 61 2.65 7.82 -3.33
CA ILE A 61 3.92 8.23 -3.92
C ILE A 61 3.75 9.51 -4.74
N ASP A 62 2.70 9.59 -5.55
CA ASP A 62 2.43 10.76 -6.39
C ASP A 62 2.19 12.01 -5.52
N GLU A 63 1.37 11.89 -4.48
CA GLU A 63 1.12 12.99 -3.55
C GLU A 63 2.41 13.44 -2.85
N ALA A 64 3.20 12.50 -2.35
CA ALA A 64 4.47 12.80 -1.69
C ALA A 64 5.43 13.54 -2.62
N SER A 65 5.52 13.10 -3.88
CA SER A 65 6.39 13.72 -4.88
C SER A 65 5.98 15.16 -5.17
N ARG A 66 4.69 15.41 -5.32
CA ARG A 66 4.16 16.76 -5.53
C ARG A 66 4.40 17.66 -4.33
N ARG A 67 4.15 17.12 -3.14
CA ARG A 67 4.27 17.87 -1.89
C ARG A 67 5.72 18.24 -1.58
N LEU A 68 6.66 17.33 -1.84
CA LEU A 68 8.08 17.55 -1.61
C LEU A 68 8.80 18.24 -2.79
N GLY A 69 8.11 18.39 -3.91
CA GLY A 69 8.62 19.11 -5.07
C GLY A 69 9.64 18.35 -5.90
N GLY A 70 9.64 17.02 -5.87
CA GLY A 70 10.55 16.21 -6.66
C GLY A 70 10.22 14.72 -6.63
N TRP A 71 10.71 14.00 -7.62
CA TRP A 71 10.41 12.58 -7.77
C TRP A 71 11.28 11.66 -6.89
N ARG A 72 12.41 12.16 -6.41
CA ARG A 72 13.27 11.38 -5.50
C ARG A 72 12.77 11.54 -4.07
N LEU A 73 12.19 10.46 -3.56
CA LEU A 73 11.66 10.43 -2.19
C LEU A 73 12.70 9.89 -1.21
N VAL A 74 13.91 10.45 -1.28
CA VAL A 74 14.95 10.19 -0.29
C VAL A 74 14.44 10.63 1.08
N ASP A 75 14.88 9.99 2.14
CA ASP A 75 14.40 10.24 3.50
C ASP A 75 12.91 9.87 3.70
N CYS A 76 12.34 9.05 2.81
CA CYS A 76 10.94 8.63 2.92
C CYS A 76 10.81 7.12 3.05
N GLU A 77 9.82 6.70 3.83
CA GLU A 77 9.44 5.31 4.02
C GLU A 77 8.00 5.14 3.57
N LEU A 78 7.68 3.98 2.97
CA LEU A 78 6.32 3.63 2.56
C LEU A 78 5.76 2.56 3.50
N PHE A 79 4.57 2.82 4.03
CA PHE A 79 3.79 1.86 4.81
C PHE A 79 2.54 1.51 4.00
N VAL A 80 2.29 0.24 3.79
CA VAL A 80 1.14 -0.22 3.00
C VAL A 80 0.54 -1.48 3.64
N THR A 81 -0.78 -1.58 3.64
CA THR A 81 -1.47 -2.67 4.33
C THR A 81 -1.32 -4.02 3.63
N LEU A 82 -1.12 -4.03 2.33
CA LEU A 82 -0.93 -5.23 1.52
C LEU A 82 0.43 -5.19 0.82
N GLU A 83 1.09 -6.32 0.73
CA GLU A 83 2.36 -6.46 0.02
C GLU A 83 2.26 -5.88 -1.40
N PRO A 84 3.17 -4.99 -1.81
CA PRO A 84 3.12 -4.36 -3.13
C PRO A 84 3.17 -5.34 -4.29
N CYS A 85 2.38 -5.05 -5.34
CA CYS A 85 2.41 -5.74 -6.62
C CYS A 85 3.62 -5.31 -7.47
N PRO A 86 3.86 -5.92 -8.64
CA PRO A 86 5.03 -5.56 -9.45
C PRO A 86 5.06 -4.09 -9.88
N MET A 87 3.89 -3.52 -10.22
CA MET A 87 3.81 -2.12 -10.62
C MET A 87 4.21 -1.19 -9.47
N CYS A 88 3.69 -1.45 -8.27
CA CYS A 88 3.99 -0.62 -7.09
C CYS A 88 5.42 -0.82 -6.61
N ALA A 89 5.93 -2.06 -6.65
CA ALA A 89 7.34 -2.32 -6.34
C ALA A 89 8.27 -1.57 -7.30
N GLY A 90 7.92 -1.53 -8.58
CA GLY A 90 8.65 -0.74 -9.58
C GLY A 90 8.62 0.75 -9.28
N ALA A 91 7.44 1.26 -8.88
CA ALA A 91 7.30 2.67 -8.49
C ALA A 91 8.15 3.02 -7.26
N ILE A 92 8.25 2.11 -6.31
CA ILE A 92 9.11 2.27 -5.12
C ILE A 92 10.58 2.40 -5.53
N ILE A 93 11.04 1.55 -6.43
CA ILE A 93 12.41 1.63 -6.97
C ILE A 93 12.63 2.98 -7.66
N ASN A 94 11.72 3.35 -8.55
CA ASN A 94 11.83 4.56 -9.34
C ASN A 94 11.84 5.83 -8.48
N SER A 95 11.07 5.84 -7.40
CA SER A 95 10.97 7.00 -6.51
C SER A 95 12.07 7.08 -5.45
N ARG A 96 12.92 6.07 -5.34
CA ARG A 96 14.04 6.01 -4.37
C ARG A 96 13.58 6.02 -2.90
N ILE A 97 12.41 5.45 -2.62
CA ILE A 97 11.96 5.24 -1.24
C ILE A 97 12.98 4.39 -0.49
N GLU A 98 13.32 4.77 0.73
CA GLU A 98 14.38 4.15 1.50
C GLU A 98 14.02 2.82 2.16
N ARG A 99 12.74 2.63 2.50
CA ARG A 99 12.30 1.45 3.24
C ARG A 99 10.81 1.19 2.97
N VAL A 100 10.46 -0.08 2.84
CA VAL A 100 9.07 -0.52 2.61
C VAL A 100 8.62 -1.37 3.78
N ILE A 101 7.48 -1.02 4.35
CA ILE A 101 6.85 -1.77 5.44
C ILE A 101 5.45 -2.16 4.98
N PHE A 102 5.16 -3.46 4.97
CA PHE A 102 3.82 -3.92 4.59
C PHE A 102 3.16 -4.74 5.70
N GLY A 103 1.84 -4.84 5.64
CA GLY A 103 1.07 -5.60 6.61
C GLY A 103 0.99 -7.07 6.24
N THR A 104 0.05 -7.44 5.39
CA THR A 104 -0.17 -8.83 4.99
C THR A 104 0.43 -9.15 3.63
N THR A 105 0.80 -10.42 3.45
CA THR A 105 1.35 -10.92 2.17
C THR A 105 0.26 -11.06 1.11
N ASP A 106 0.66 -11.07 -0.15
CA ASP A 106 -0.22 -11.30 -1.30
C ASP A 106 0.34 -12.47 -2.12
N SER A 107 -0.30 -13.63 -2.02
CA SER A 107 0.15 -14.85 -2.71
C SER A 107 -0.03 -14.77 -4.24
N LYS A 108 -0.83 -13.85 -4.74
CA LYS A 108 -1.17 -13.75 -6.17
C LYS A 108 -0.32 -12.75 -6.93
N ALA A 109 0.05 -11.64 -6.30
CA ALA A 109 0.76 -10.54 -6.95
C ALA A 109 1.91 -9.98 -6.11
N GLY A 110 2.14 -10.48 -4.91
CA GLY A 110 3.15 -9.95 -4.00
C GLY A 110 4.55 -10.02 -4.57
N SER A 111 5.21 -8.88 -4.62
CA SER A 111 6.52 -8.73 -5.27
C SER A 111 7.61 -8.27 -4.29
N CYS A 112 7.33 -8.41 -3.00
CA CYS A 112 8.26 -8.09 -1.91
C CYS A 112 8.57 -9.32 -1.05
N GLY A 113 8.51 -10.51 -1.64
CA GLY A 113 8.85 -11.78 -0.99
C GLY A 113 7.95 -12.95 -1.33
N SER A 114 6.68 -12.75 -1.71
CA SER A 114 5.73 -13.86 -1.94
C SER A 114 6.01 -14.57 -3.27
N ILE A 115 5.84 -13.92 -4.40
CA ILE A 115 6.15 -14.49 -5.71
C ILE A 115 7.62 -14.27 -6.02
N ILE A 116 8.09 -13.07 -5.84
CA ILE A 116 9.45 -12.62 -6.04
C ILE A 116 9.73 -11.49 -5.03
N ASN A 117 10.98 -11.28 -4.69
CA ASN A 117 11.39 -10.02 -4.07
C ASN A 117 12.10 -9.18 -5.12
N LEU A 118 11.38 -8.22 -5.69
CA LEU A 118 11.89 -7.38 -6.76
C LEU A 118 13.12 -6.59 -6.33
N PHE A 119 13.21 -6.27 -5.03
CA PHE A 119 14.32 -5.50 -4.48
C PHE A 119 15.61 -6.31 -4.29
N GLU A 120 15.56 -7.64 -4.46
CA GLU A 120 16.76 -8.48 -4.47
C GLU A 120 17.43 -8.55 -5.83
N LEU A 121 16.73 -8.12 -6.89
CA LEU A 121 17.27 -8.09 -8.23
C LEU A 121 18.27 -6.93 -8.38
N PRO A 122 19.21 -7.01 -9.34
CA PRO A 122 20.31 -6.03 -9.42
C PRO A 122 19.91 -4.69 -10.02
N TYR A 123 18.80 -4.13 -9.56
CA TYR A 123 18.43 -2.75 -9.87
C TYR A 123 19.32 -1.78 -9.08
N ASN A 124 19.38 -0.54 -9.54
CA ASN A 124 20.24 0.48 -8.95
C ASN A 124 19.72 1.02 -7.60
N HIS A 125 18.55 0.60 -7.17
CA HIS A 125 17.99 0.94 -5.87
C HIS A 125 17.29 -0.29 -5.30
N ARG A 126 17.65 -0.67 -4.08
CA ARG A 126 17.15 -1.89 -3.43
C ARG A 126 16.80 -1.60 -1.98
N PRO A 127 15.60 -1.06 -1.71
CA PRO A 127 15.22 -0.72 -0.34
C PRO A 127 14.99 -1.98 0.50
N PRO A 128 15.33 -1.95 1.80
CA PRO A 128 14.95 -3.02 2.71
C PRO A 128 13.43 -3.09 2.89
N VAL A 129 12.93 -4.30 3.11
CA VAL A 129 11.50 -4.60 3.26
C VAL A 129 11.26 -5.25 4.62
N VAL A 130 10.23 -4.78 5.30
CA VAL A 130 9.72 -5.40 6.54
C VAL A 130 8.26 -5.77 6.31
N GLY A 131 7.92 -7.02 6.45
CA GLY A 131 6.53 -7.49 6.33
C GLY A 131 5.99 -7.95 7.68
N GLY A 132 4.66 -8.08 7.76
CA GLY A 132 4.00 -8.64 8.92
C GLY A 132 3.58 -7.64 9.98
N ILE A 133 3.66 -6.36 9.72
CA ILE A 133 3.27 -5.32 10.69
C ILE A 133 1.74 -5.20 10.69
N LEU A 134 1.10 -5.56 11.81
CA LEU A 134 -0.36 -5.65 11.94
C LEU A 134 -0.99 -6.56 10.87
N ALA A 135 -0.29 -7.64 10.54
CA ALA A 135 -0.67 -8.54 9.44
C ALA A 135 -2.09 -9.09 9.62
N GLY A 136 -2.48 -9.46 10.83
CA GLY A 136 -3.81 -10.00 11.13
C GLY A 136 -4.91 -8.99 10.82
N GLU A 137 -4.75 -7.75 11.22
CA GLU A 137 -5.73 -6.68 10.96
C GLU A 137 -5.78 -6.33 9.47
N CYS A 138 -4.63 -6.28 8.81
CA CYS A 138 -4.55 -6.00 7.39
C CYS A 138 -5.20 -7.11 6.56
N ALA A 139 -4.97 -8.36 6.91
CA ALA A 139 -5.64 -9.51 6.27
C ALA A 139 -7.14 -9.52 6.56
N GLY A 140 -7.52 -9.16 7.79
CA GLY A 140 -8.92 -9.16 8.23
C GLY A 140 -9.78 -8.20 7.43
N VAL A 141 -9.32 -6.99 7.17
CA VAL A 141 -10.09 -6.01 6.39
C VAL A 141 -10.32 -6.49 4.95
N LEU A 142 -9.34 -7.15 4.36
CA LEU A 142 -9.48 -7.77 3.02
C LEU A 142 -10.46 -8.93 3.03
N SER A 143 -10.32 -9.85 3.99
CA SER A 143 -11.20 -11.02 4.11
C SER A 143 -12.65 -10.62 4.30
N GLU A 144 -12.92 -9.64 5.15
CA GLU A 144 -14.27 -9.14 5.39
C GLU A 144 -14.86 -8.50 4.14
N PHE A 145 -14.07 -7.70 3.43
CA PHE A 145 -14.51 -7.07 2.18
C PHE A 145 -14.91 -8.12 1.14
N PHE A 146 -14.08 -9.13 0.91
CA PHE A 146 -14.39 -10.18 -0.08
C PHE A 146 -15.55 -11.07 0.35
N LYS A 147 -15.68 -11.33 1.65
CA LYS A 147 -16.84 -12.03 2.21
C LYS A 147 -18.13 -11.28 1.92
N ASN A 148 -18.16 -9.98 2.20
CA ASN A 148 -19.33 -9.12 1.96
C ASN A 148 -19.63 -9.03 0.46
N LEU A 149 -18.62 -8.95 -0.38
CA LEU A 149 -18.77 -8.93 -1.83
C LEU A 149 -19.43 -10.21 -2.34
N ARG A 150 -19.02 -11.38 -1.83
CA ARG A 150 -19.63 -12.67 -2.18
C ARG A 150 -21.09 -12.73 -1.75
N ILE A 151 -21.42 -12.23 -0.57
CA ILE A 151 -22.80 -12.16 -0.08
C ILE A 151 -23.64 -11.29 -1.00
N GLN A 152 -23.16 -10.11 -1.37
CA GLN A 152 -23.86 -9.19 -2.29
C GLN A 152 -24.11 -9.84 -3.64
N LYS A 153 -23.12 -10.51 -4.22
CA LYS A 153 -23.27 -11.23 -5.50
C LYS A 153 -24.30 -12.34 -5.39
N LYS A 154 -24.28 -13.10 -4.29
CA LYS A 154 -25.20 -14.24 -4.06
C LYS A 154 -26.64 -13.76 -3.91
N THR A 155 -26.87 -12.60 -3.29
CA THR A 155 -28.21 -12.03 -3.07
C THR A 155 -28.66 -11.12 -4.21
N GLY A 156 -27.82 -10.84 -5.18
CA GLY A 156 -28.11 -9.91 -6.26
C GLY A 156 -28.06 -8.45 -5.87
N VAL A 157 -27.61 -8.14 -4.67
CA VAL A 157 -27.49 -6.77 -4.16
C VAL A 157 -26.12 -6.21 -4.60
N GLY A 158 -26.08 -4.93 -4.98
CA GLY A 158 -24.83 -4.23 -5.31
C GLY A 158 -24.35 -4.41 -6.75
N LYS A 159 -25.24 -4.83 -7.63
CA LYS A 159 -24.93 -4.90 -9.07
C LYS A 159 -24.92 -3.52 -9.72
#